data_aadfca170464446b1d13bc41abf5fdd6
#
_entry.id   aadfca170464446b1d13bc41abf5fdd6
#
_cell.length_a   1.000
_cell.length_b   1.000
_cell.length_c   1.000
_cell.angle_alpha   90.00
_cell.angle_beta   90.00
_cell.angle_gamma   90.00
#
_symmetry.space_group_name_H-M   'P 1'
#
loop_
_entity.id
_entity.type
_entity.pdbx_description
1 polymer ?
#
loop_
_entity_poly.entity_id
_entity_poly.type
_entity_poly.pdbx_seq_one_letter_code
_entity_poly.pdbx_strand_id
1 'polypeptide(L)'
;MRNLTYYVATSLDGKIASPQGDWADFLSEGDHMNVILTEFGDAIPTHIHAQIGTSPSNTLFDTVIMGWNTYMPALDAGITSPYQHLRQIVVSHKSHNLPADLELTHDPVTTVKDLKDQPGKDIWLAGGGLLASSLLPLIDRLILKINPVVFAAGIPLFAGTDYMPTQFALTELRTFSSGVAIAEYAQQN
;
A
#
# COMPACT_ATOMS: atom_id res chain seq x y z
N MET A 1 17.76 -10.04 -0.63
CA MET A 1 17.20 -8.95 0.20
C MET A 1 15.76 -8.74 -0.27
N ARG A 2 14.80 -8.56 0.62
CA ARG A 2 13.38 -8.31 0.29
C ARG A 2 13.22 -6.86 -0.16
N ASN A 3 12.34 -6.58 -1.13
CA ASN A 3 12.05 -5.20 -1.49
C ASN A 3 10.95 -4.63 -0.58
N LEU A 4 11.04 -3.34 -0.29
CA LEU A 4 9.91 -2.54 0.20
C LEU A 4 9.20 -1.97 -1.03
N THR A 5 8.00 -2.43 -1.29
CA THR A 5 7.17 -2.01 -2.43
C THR A 5 6.02 -1.14 -1.94
N TYR A 6 6.00 0.12 -2.35
CA TYR A 6 4.84 0.99 -2.12
C TYR A 6 3.84 0.78 -3.24
N TYR A 7 2.83 -0.06 -2.98
CA TYR A 7 1.72 -0.32 -3.89
C TYR A 7 0.46 0.38 -3.40
N VAL A 8 -0.06 1.31 -4.20
CA VAL A 8 -1.16 2.19 -3.79
C VAL A 8 -1.96 2.71 -4.99
N ALA A 9 -3.26 2.94 -4.78
CA ALA A 9 -4.10 3.68 -5.70
C ALA A 9 -3.89 5.19 -5.52
N THR A 10 -3.90 5.94 -6.62
CA THR A 10 -3.76 7.41 -6.60
C THR A 10 -4.63 8.06 -7.65
N SER A 11 -5.00 9.33 -7.40
CA SER A 11 -5.58 10.23 -8.39
C SER A 11 -4.52 10.77 -9.36
N LEU A 12 -4.94 11.46 -10.43
CA LEU A 12 -4.04 12.12 -11.39
C LEU A 12 -3.16 13.19 -10.74
N ASP A 13 -3.65 13.83 -9.68
CA ASP A 13 -2.93 14.86 -8.91
C ASP A 13 -2.25 14.31 -7.64
N GLY A 14 -2.01 12.98 -7.58
CA GLY A 14 -1.18 12.35 -6.57
C GLY A 14 -1.81 12.28 -5.17
N LYS A 15 -3.14 12.12 -5.08
CA LYS A 15 -3.83 11.89 -3.81
C LYS A 15 -4.19 10.41 -3.67
N ILE A 16 -4.03 9.87 -2.47
CA ILE A 16 -4.34 8.48 -2.14
C ILE A 16 -5.69 8.30 -1.44
N ALA A 17 -6.27 9.39 -0.99
CA ALA A 17 -7.60 9.44 -0.38
C ALA A 17 -8.13 10.87 -0.35
N SER A 18 -9.44 11.04 -0.09
CA SER A 18 -10.08 12.32 0.21
C SER A 18 -9.49 12.95 1.49
N PRO A 19 -9.81 14.21 1.82
CA PRO A 19 -9.41 14.80 3.11
C PRO A 19 -9.91 14.04 4.33
N GLN A 20 -11.01 13.29 4.21
CA GLN A 20 -11.60 12.45 5.25
C GLN A 20 -10.98 11.04 5.31
N GLY A 21 -10.15 10.69 4.32
CA GLY A 21 -9.46 9.41 4.27
C GLY A 21 -10.20 8.31 3.52
N ASP A 22 -11.30 8.63 2.82
CA ASP A 22 -12.01 7.67 1.97
C ASP A 22 -11.44 7.64 0.53
N TRP A 23 -11.70 6.55 -0.18
CA TRP A 23 -11.21 6.28 -1.54
C TRP A 23 -12.34 5.82 -2.49
N ALA A 24 -13.59 6.13 -2.16
CA ALA A 24 -14.77 5.67 -2.91
C ALA A 24 -14.81 6.17 -4.37
N ASP A 25 -14.12 7.27 -4.68
CA ASP A 25 -14.04 7.81 -6.04
C ASP A 25 -13.03 7.08 -6.93
N PHE A 26 -12.25 6.15 -6.39
CA PHE A 26 -11.38 5.29 -7.19
C PHE A 26 -12.17 4.15 -7.83
N LEU A 27 -11.83 3.84 -9.09
CA LEU A 27 -12.50 2.78 -9.82
C LEU A 27 -12.22 1.41 -9.19
N SER A 28 -13.30 0.72 -8.81
CA SER A 28 -13.30 -0.65 -8.30
C SER A 28 -13.77 -1.68 -9.33
N GLU A 29 -14.16 -1.23 -10.53
CA GLU A 29 -14.64 -2.05 -11.64
C GLU A 29 -13.94 -1.65 -12.95
N GLY A 30 -13.80 -2.59 -13.87
CA GLY A 30 -13.20 -2.39 -15.18
C GLY A 30 -12.14 -3.44 -15.51
N ASP A 31 -11.58 -3.34 -16.72
CA ASP A 31 -10.62 -4.28 -17.28
C ASP A 31 -9.28 -4.36 -16.49
N HIS A 32 -8.90 -3.28 -15.80
CA HIS A 32 -7.75 -3.26 -14.92
C HIS A 32 -7.88 -4.20 -13.70
N MET A 33 -9.11 -4.53 -13.29
CA MET A 33 -9.34 -5.38 -12.11
C MET A 33 -8.84 -6.81 -12.32
N ASN A 34 -8.81 -7.29 -13.56
CA ASN A 34 -8.24 -8.61 -13.83
C ASN A 34 -6.75 -8.68 -13.43
N VAL A 35 -5.98 -7.65 -13.76
CA VAL A 35 -4.57 -7.56 -13.35
C VAL A 35 -4.45 -7.41 -11.82
N ILE A 36 -5.30 -6.59 -11.20
CA ILE A 36 -5.31 -6.44 -9.73
C ILE A 36 -5.53 -7.80 -9.05
N LEU A 37 -6.50 -8.57 -9.52
CA LEU A 37 -6.86 -9.86 -8.92
C LEU A 37 -5.78 -10.93 -9.14
N THR A 38 -5.11 -10.93 -10.30
CA THR A 38 -4.17 -11.99 -10.66
C THR A 38 -2.74 -11.72 -10.21
N GLU A 39 -2.29 -10.47 -10.24
CA GLU A 39 -0.90 -10.10 -9.96
C GLU A 39 -0.72 -9.41 -8.61
N PHE A 40 -1.72 -8.62 -8.19
CA PHE A 40 -1.68 -7.86 -6.93
C PHE A 40 -2.70 -8.36 -5.90
N GLY A 41 -3.21 -9.58 -6.07
CA GLY A 41 -4.20 -10.18 -5.18
C GLY A 41 -3.78 -10.22 -3.71
N ASP A 42 -2.48 -10.32 -3.43
CA ASP A 42 -1.96 -10.30 -2.06
C ASP A 42 -2.27 -8.98 -1.31
N ALA A 43 -2.53 -7.90 -2.04
CA ALA A 43 -2.90 -6.61 -1.46
C ALA A 43 -4.43 -6.41 -1.33
N ILE A 44 -5.22 -7.43 -1.62
CA ILE A 44 -6.67 -7.42 -1.42
C ILE A 44 -6.98 -7.96 -0.01
N PRO A 45 -7.84 -7.27 0.77
CA PRO A 45 -8.20 -7.77 2.10
C PRO A 45 -8.78 -9.19 2.08
N THR A 46 -8.43 -10.00 3.08
CA THR A 46 -8.82 -11.42 3.17
C THR A 46 -10.35 -11.61 3.10
N HIS A 47 -11.13 -10.73 3.73
CA HIS A 47 -12.58 -10.79 3.70
C HIS A 47 -13.16 -10.47 2.31
N ILE A 48 -12.50 -9.63 1.51
CA ILE A 48 -12.90 -9.35 0.13
C ILE A 48 -12.66 -10.58 -0.74
N HIS A 49 -11.51 -11.26 -0.60
CA HIS A 49 -11.29 -12.54 -1.28
C HIS A 49 -12.42 -13.54 -1.03
N ALA A 50 -12.87 -13.66 0.23
CA ALA A 50 -13.99 -14.54 0.58
C ALA A 50 -15.31 -14.11 -0.10
N GLN A 51 -15.57 -12.81 -0.23
CA GLN A 51 -16.78 -12.29 -0.86
C GLN A 51 -16.83 -12.53 -2.38
N ILE A 52 -15.68 -12.39 -3.05
CA ILE A 52 -15.59 -12.54 -4.52
C ILE A 52 -15.19 -13.96 -4.96
N GLY A 53 -15.07 -14.90 -4.01
CA GLY A 53 -14.77 -16.32 -4.29
C GLY A 53 -13.35 -16.56 -4.80
N THR A 54 -12.38 -15.72 -4.40
CA THR A 54 -10.95 -15.88 -4.72
C THR A 54 -10.13 -16.19 -3.47
N SER A 55 -8.84 -16.44 -3.65
CA SER A 55 -7.89 -16.63 -2.55
C SER A 55 -6.60 -15.86 -2.84
N PRO A 56 -5.94 -15.32 -1.81
CA PRO A 56 -4.64 -14.69 -2.00
C PRO A 56 -3.62 -15.72 -2.50
N SER A 57 -2.80 -15.31 -3.45
CA SER A 57 -1.76 -16.20 -4.02
C SER A 57 -0.52 -16.26 -3.13
N ASN A 58 -0.30 -15.23 -2.32
CA ASN A 58 0.91 -15.00 -1.53
C ASN A 58 2.19 -15.15 -2.38
N THR A 59 2.16 -14.65 -3.62
CA THR A 59 3.29 -14.77 -4.56
C THR A 59 4.17 -13.53 -4.56
N LEU A 60 3.60 -12.35 -4.35
CA LEU A 60 4.30 -11.07 -4.39
C LEU A 60 4.68 -10.61 -2.98
N PHE A 61 3.73 -10.61 -2.05
CA PHE A 61 3.92 -10.14 -0.69
C PHE A 61 3.71 -11.24 0.35
N ASP A 62 4.42 -11.16 1.47
CA ASP A 62 4.16 -11.95 2.68
C ASP A 62 4.00 -11.08 3.94
N THR A 63 4.27 -9.79 3.82
CA THR A 63 4.23 -8.83 4.92
C THR A 63 3.60 -7.53 4.42
N VAL A 64 2.71 -6.94 5.23
CA VAL A 64 2.18 -5.59 5.03
C VAL A 64 2.60 -4.68 6.18
N ILE A 65 3.05 -3.47 5.85
CA ILE A 65 3.27 -2.40 6.83
C ILE A 65 2.35 -1.22 6.49
N MET A 66 1.60 -0.73 7.48
CA MET A 66 0.60 0.32 7.31
C MET A 66 0.57 1.27 8.50
N GLY A 67 0.30 2.54 8.24
CA GLY A 67 0.08 3.52 9.30
C GLY A 67 -1.24 3.27 10.03
N TRP A 68 -1.34 3.75 11.28
CA TRP A 68 -2.56 3.63 12.09
C TRP A 68 -3.81 4.12 11.34
N ASN A 69 -3.73 5.29 10.68
CA ASN A 69 -4.88 5.84 9.94
C ASN A 69 -5.25 5.02 8.69
N THR A 70 -4.32 4.24 8.15
CA THR A 70 -4.59 3.29 7.04
C THR A 70 -5.29 2.03 7.56
N TYR A 71 -5.03 1.63 8.80
CA TYR A 71 -5.67 0.49 9.47
C TYR A 71 -7.08 0.84 9.99
N MET A 72 -7.30 2.07 10.45
CA MET A 72 -8.55 2.50 11.10
C MET A 72 -9.84 2.17 10.32
N PRO A 73 -9.94 2.38 9.00
CA PRO A 73 -11.17 2.06 8.26
C PRO A 73 -11.59 0.59 8.37
N ALA A 74 -10.64 -0.33 8.42
CA ALA A 74 -10.96 -1.75 8.66
C ALA A 74 -11.50 -1.97 10.07
N LEU A 75 -10.86 -1.36 11.07
CA LEU A 75 -11.28 -1.46 12.46
C LEU A 75 -12.68 -0.87 12.67
N ASP A 76 -12.99 0.28 12.07
CA ASP A 76 -14.30 0.93 12.13
C ASP A 76 -15.39 0.06 11.46
N ALA A 77 -15.03 -0.73 10.46
CA ALA A 77 -15.89 -1.72 9.83
C ALA A 77 -15.99 -3.05 10.61
N GLY A 78 -15.37 -3.14 11.80
CA GLY A 78 -15.36 -4.35 12.63
C GLY A 78 -14.38 -5.42 12.15
N ILE A 79 -13.48 -5.09 11.22
CA ILE A 79 -12.48 -6.00 10.65
C ILE A 79 -11.15 -5.75 11.36
N THR A 80 -10.87 -6.56 12.37
CA THR A 80 -9.69 -6.39 13.21
C THR A 80 -8.39 -6.87 12.55
N SER A 81 -8.46 -7.75 11.56
CA SER A 81 -7.33 -8.33 10.84
C SER A 81 -7.62 -8.36 9.34
N PRO A 82 -7.42 -7.24 8.61
CA PRO A 82 -7.82 -7.14 7.21
C PRO A 82 -7.01 -8.04 6.27
N TYR A 83 -5.75 -8.31 6.58
CA TYR A 83 -4.82 -9.08 5.72
C TYR A 83 -4.28 -10.32 6.44
N GLN A 84 -5.18 -11.21 6.94
CA GLN A 84 -4.82 -12.40 7.72
C GLN A 84 -3.84 -13.34 7.01
N HIS A 85 -3.77 -13.28 5.69
CA HIS A 85 -2.85 -14.05 4.87
C HIS A 85 -1.43 -13.48 4.82
N LEU A 86 -1.21 -12.30 5.41
CA LEU A 86 0.09 -11.62 5.51
C LEU A 86 0.47 -11.40 6.97
N ARG A 87 1.78 -11.28 7.24
CA ARG A 87 2.27 -10.66 8.47
C ARG A 87 1.89 -9.19 8.46
N GLN A 88 1.17 -8.71 9.49
CA GLN A 88 0.61 -7.37 9.53
C GLN A 88 1.30 -6.52 10.58
N ILE A 89 1.86 -5.38 10.18
CA ILE A 89 2.58 -4.45 11.04
C ILE A 89 1.91 -3.08 10.96
N VAL A 90 1.43 -2.59 12.09
CA VAL A 90 0.82 -1.27 12.23
C VAL A 90 1.83 -0.31 12.84
N VAL A 91 2.00 0.83 12.20
CA VAL A 91 2.89 1.90 12.64
C VAL A 91 2.09 2.97 13.36
N SER A 92 2.47 3.28 14.59
CA SER A 92 1.87 4.37 15.35
C SER A 92 2.86 4.94 16.38
N HIS A 93 2.76 6.25 16.64
CA HIS A 93 3.48 6.89 17.77
C HIS A 93 2.82 6.61 19.12
N LYS A 94 1.59 6.07 19.13
CA LYS A 94 0.84 5.75 20.35
C LYS A 94 0.76 4.25 20.55
N SER A 95 0.69 3.81 21.80
CA SER A 95 0.36 2.42 22.11
C SER A 95 -1.13 2.16 21.81
N HIS A 96 -1.40 1.02 21.20
CA HIS A 96 -2.73 0.54 20.88
C HIS A 96 -2.85 -0.92 21.32
N ASN A 97 -4.03 -1.32 21.75
CA ASN A 97 -4.33 -2.72 21.97
C ASN A 97 -4.75 -3.36 20.63
N LEU A 98 -3.82 -4.05 20.01
CA LEU A 98 -4.05 -4.74 18.73
C LEU A 98 -4.44 -6.21 18.94
N PRO A 99 -5.16 -6.83 18.00
CA PRO A 99 -5.30 -8.28 17.92
C PRO A 99 -3.93 -8.98 17.92
N ALA A 100 -3.90 -10.22 18.40
CA ALA A 100 -2.65 -10.98 18.60
C ALA A 100 -1.90 -11.31 17.29
N ASP A 101 -2.57 -11.22 16.16
CA ASP A 101 -2.03 -11.44 14.82
C ASP A 101 -1.55 -10.17 14.11
N LEU A 102 -1.60 -9.02 14.80
CA LEU A 102 -1.03 -7.77 14.34
C LEU A 102 0.14 -7.34 15.25
N GLU A 103 1.17 -6.79 14.63
CA GLU A 103 2.32 -6.23 15.33
C GLU A 103 2.23 -4.71 15.36
N LEU A 104 2.60 -4.09 16.49
CA LEU A 104 2.74 -2.64 16.62
C LEU A 104 4.21 -2.26 16.58
N THR A 105 4.55 -1.26 15.78
CA THR A 105 5.87 -0.65 15.82
C THR A 105 5.79 0.87 15.98
N HIS A 106 6.76 1.43 16.70
CA HIS A 106 6.96 2.87 16.85
C HIS A 106 8.14 3.37 16.01
N ASP A 107 8.96 2.44 15.48
CA ASP A 107 10.12 2.71 14.64
C ASP A 107 10.02 1.94 13.31
N PRO A 108 9.32 2.50 12.31
CA PRO A 108 9.14 1.84 11.03
C PRO A 108 10.46 1.69 10.24
N VAL A 109 11.42 2.58 10.44
CA VAL A 109 12.70 2.56 9.72
C VAL A 109 13.53 1.34 10.12
N THR A 110 13.73 1.12 11.42
CA THR A 110 14.42 -0.06 11.92
C THR A 110 13.65 -1.32 11.60
N THR A 111 12.32 -1.32 11.79
CA THR A 111 11.47 -2.47 11.47
C THR A 111 11.63 -2.90 10.00
N VAL A 112 11.59 -1.98 9.05
CA VAL A 112 11.74 -2.29 7.63
C VAL A 112 13.15 -2.79 7.30
N LYS A 113 14.20 -2.19 7.88
CA LYS A 113 15.58 -2.69 7.69
C LYS A 113 15.72 -4.13 8.16
N ASP A 114 15.24 -4.44 9.35
CA ASP A 114 15.30 -5.79 9.92
C ASP A 114 14.49 -6.80 9.07
N LEU A 115 13.35 -6.38 8.53
CA LEU A 115 12.56 -7.21 7.62
C LEU A 115 13.27 -7.48 6.29
N LYS A 116 13.96 -6.48 5.73
CA LYS A 116 14.71 -6.63 4.47
C LYS A 116 15.85 -7.63 4.60
N ASP A 117 16.43 -7.78 5.78
CA ASP A 117 17.52 -8.73 6.06
C ASP A 117 17.01 -10.17 6.32
N GLN A 118 15.71 -10.36 6.54
CA GLN A 118 15.09 -11.68 6.72
C GLN A 118 14.79 -12.35 5.37
N PRO A 119 14.73 -13.69 5.32
CA PRO A 119 14.18 -14.38 4.17
C PRO A 119 12.68 -14.11 4.03
N GLY A 120 12.17 -14.05 2.82
CA GLY A 120 10.76 -13.83 2.54
C GLY A 120 10.53 -13.20 1.18
N LYS A 121 9.26 -12.86 0.92
CA LYS A 121 8.79 -12.13 -0.25
C LYS A 121 8.86 -10.63 0.00
N ASP A 122 8.43 -9.82 -0.97
CA ASP A 122 8.44 -8.37 -0.83
C ASP A 122 7.54 -7.92 0.33
N ILE A 123 7.88 -6.77 0.91
CA ILE A 123 7.14 -6.10 1.96
C ILE A 123 6.23 -5.07 1.29
N TRP A 124 4.93 -5.20 1.47
CA TRP A 124 3.98 -4.21 0.97
C TRP A 124 3.86 -3.03 1.93
N LEU A 125 4.23 -1.84 1.49
CA LEU A 125 3.87 -0.58 2.13
C LEU A 125 2.47 -0.18 1.63
N ALA A 126 1.46 -0.33 2.50
CA ALA A 126 0.08 0.03 2.15
C ALA A 126 -0.21 1.55 2.30
N GLY A 127 0.68 2.26 2.97
CA GLY A 127 0.56 3.71 3.19
C GLY A 127 0.23 4.06 4.65
N GLY A 128 -0.23 5.30 5.06
CA GLY A 128 -0.46 6.48 4.21
C GLY A 128 0.79 7.32 3.92
N GLY A 129 0.54 8.49 3.36
CA GLY A 129 1.59 9.36 2.83
C GLY A 129 2.66 9.79 3.83
N LEU A 130 2.33 9.97 5.11
CA LEU A 130 3.31 10.26 6.16
C LEU A 130 4.29 9.10 6.37
N LEU A 131 3.76 7.86 6.44
CA LEU A 131 4.58 6.67 6.57
C LEU A 131 5.43 6.45 5.31
N ALA A 132 4.84 6.64 4.12
CA ALA A 132 5.56 6.52 2.86
C ALA A 132 6.73 7.52 2.78
N SER A 133 6.54 8.76 3.23
CA SER A 133 7.61 9.75 3.28
C SER A 133 8.72 9.38 4.25
N SER A 134 8.39 8.88 5.44
CA SER A 134 9.39 8.47 6.42
C SER A 134 10.22 7.26 5.96
N LEU A 135 9.66 6.44 5.09
CA LEU A 135 10.30 5.25 4.53
C LEU A 135 10.87 5.48 3.10
N LEU A 136 10.75 6.67 2.53
CA LEU A 136 11.15 6.97 1.14
C LEU A 136 12.58 6.50 0.81
N PRO A 137 13.60 6.64 1.67
CA PRO A 137 14.94 6.13 1.38
C PRO A 137 15.04 4.59 1.33
N LEU A 138 14.04 3.88 1.81
CA LEU A 138 13.99 2.42 1.87
C LEU A 138 13.05 1.80 0.84
N ILE A 139 12.27 2.62 0.12
CA ILE A 139 11.35 2.14 -0.92
C ILE A 139 12.15 1.73 -2.14
N ASP A 140 12.15 0.45 -2.48
CA ASP A 140 12.82 -0.09 -3.66
C ASP A 140 11.95 0.01 -4.92
N ARG A 141 10.63 -0.14 -4.76
CA ARG A 141 9.65 -0.13 -5.87
C ARG A 141 8.43 0.72 -5.54
N LEU A 142 7.94 1.42 -6.56
CA LEU A 142 6.62 2.05 -6.54
C LEU A 142 5.71 1.34 -7.55
N ILE A 143 4.51 0.99 -7.15
CA ILE A 143 3.46 0.47 -8.03
C ILE A 143 2.24 1.37 -7.82
N LEU A 144 1.94 2.18 -8.83
CA LEU A 144 0.88 3.19 -8.76
C LEU A 144 -0.30 2.78 -9.64
N LYS A 145 -1.46 2.46 -9.03
CA LYS A 145 -2.74 2.39 -9.73
C LYS A 145 -3.27 3.81 -9.89
N ILE A 146 -3.02 4.43 -11.04
CA ILE A 146 -3.42 5.81 -11.33
C ILE A 146 -4.85 5.80 -11.85
N ASN A 147 -5.76 6.36 -11.07
CA ASN A 147 -7.17 6.49 -11.44
C ASN A 147 -7.40 7.78 -12.24
N PRO A 148 -8.30 7.78 -13.24
CA PRO A 148 -8.56 8.93 -14.11
C PRO A 148 -9.44 9.99 -13.42
N VAL A 149 -9.04 10.42 -12.22
CA VAL A 149 -9.77 11.39 -11.38
C VAL A 149 -8.80 12.38 -10.76
N VAL A 150 -9.23 13.61 -10.58
CA VAL A 150 -8.52 14.68 -9.85
C VAL A 150 -9.28 14.96 -8.56
N PHE A 151 -8.60 14.91 -7.44
CA PHE A 151 -9.20 15.19 -6.12
C PHE A 151 -9.08 16.67 -5.73
N ALA A 152 -8.11 17.40 -6.27
CA ALA A 152 -7.73 18.77 -5.92
C ALA A 152 -7.28 18.93 -4.44
N ALA A 153 -8.00 18.32 -3.50
CA ALA A 153 -7.64 18.23 -2.09
C ALA A 153 -7.67 16.76 -1.63
N GLY A 154 -6.86 16.41 -0.64
CA GLY A 154 -6.80 15.03 -0.14
C GLY A 154 -5.46 14.68 0.46
N ILE A 155 -5.33 13.43 0.90
CA ILE A 155 -4.11 12.88 1.46
C ILE A 155 -3.11 12.65 0.32
N PRO A 156 -1.94 13.30 0.31
CA PRO A 156 -0.96 13.12 -0.76
C PRO A 156 -0.26 11.76 -0.69
N LEU A 157 0.23 11.31 -1.83
CA LEU A 157 1.03 10.09 -1.98
C LEU A 157 2.24 10.06 -1.03
N PHE A 158 2.92 11.20 -0.90
CA PHE A 158 3.97 11.46 0.07
C PHE A 158 3.65 12.76 0.82
N ALA A 159 3.79 12.77 2.14
CA ALA A 159 3.39 13.88 3.00
C ALA A 159 4.38 14.13 4.15
N GLY A 160 4.48 15.38 4.58
CA GLY A 160 5.12 15.72 5.86
C GLY A 160 6.64 15.50 5.91
N THR A 161 7.33 15.61 4.78
CA THR A 161 8.79 15.53 4.70
C THR A 161 9.39 16.77 4.08
N ASP A 162 10.68 17.01 4.34
CA ASP A 162 11.47 18.01 3.66
C ASP A 162 11.71 17.64 2.20
N TYR A 163 12.17 18.61 1.40
CA TYR A 163 12.54 18.36 0.00
C TYR A 163 13.66 17.33 -0.10
N MET A 164 13.34 16.14 -0.62
CA MET A 164 14.26 15.02 -0.76
C MET A 164 14.03 14.34 -2.12
N PRO A 165 14.65 14.85 -3.19
CA PRO A 165 14.48 14.28 -4.53
C PRO A 165 15.05 12.87 -4.57
N THR A 166 14.18 11.88 -4.85
CA THR A 166 14.54 10.47 -5.00
C THR A 166 14.15 10.03 -6.40
N GLN A 167 15.10 9.47 -7.15
CA GLN A 167 14.88 9.09 -8.53
C GLN A 167 14.41 7.64 -8.65
N PHE A 168 13.42 7.44 -9.52
CA PHE A 168 12.89 6.12 -9.86
C PHE A 168 12.88 5.97 -11.39
N ALA A 169 13.28 4.80 -11.89
CA ALA A 169 13.16 4.42 -13.29
C ALA A 169 11.82 3.73 -13.53
N LEU A 170 11.10 4.12 -14.57
CA LEU A 170 9.91 3.39 -15.02
C LEU A 170 10.33 2.01 -15.53
N THR A 171 9.76 0.97 -14.97
CA THR A 171 10.02 -0.43 -15.36
C THR A 171 8.88 -1.03 -16.18
N GLU A 172 7.63 -0.64 -15.88
CA GLU A 172 6.46 -1.08 -16.62
C GLU A 172 5.35 -0.01 -16.60
N LEU A 173 4.60 0.09 -17.69
CA LEU A 173 3.40 0.92 -17.78
C LEU A 173 2.31 0.14 -18.51
N ARG A 174 1.18 -0.08 -17.87
CA ARG A 174 -0.01 -0.71 -18.42
C ARG A 174 -1.17 0.27 -18.41
N THR A 175 -1.89 0.36 -19.52
CA THR A 175 -3.07 1.22 -19.67
C THR A 175 -4.30 0.37 -19.95
N PHE A 176 -5.46 0.83 -19.50
CA PHE A 176 -6.71 0.08 -19.54
C PHE A 176 -7.83 0.93 -20.17
N SER A 177 -8.82 0.26 -20.76
CA SER A 177 -9.98 0.94 -21.38
C SER A 177 -10.83 1.69 -20.35
N SER A 178 -10.75 1.31 -19.08
CA SER A 178 -11.32 2.04 -17.94
C SER A 178 -10.70 3.42 -17.70
N GLY A 179 -9.57 3.74 -18.35
CA GLY A 179 -8.79 4.95 -18.13
C GLY A 179 -7.76 4.84 -17.00
N VAL A 180 -7.76 3.73 -16.25
CA VAL A 180 -6.74 3.43 -15.24
C VAL A 180 -5.41 3.16 -15.93
N ALA A 181 -4.30 3.60 -15.30
CA ALA A 181 -2.96 3.16 -15.63
C ALA A 181 -2.29 2.52 -14.40
N ILE A 182 -1.52 1.46 -14.62
CA ILE A 182 -0.64 0.89 -13.58
C ILE A 182 0.79 1.18 -14.02
N ALA A 183 1.50 1.96 -13.23
CA ALA A 183 2.89 2.34 -13.48
C ALA A 183 3.77 1.75 -12.39
N GLU A 184 4.81 1.02 -12.79
CA GLU A 184 5.78 0.41 -11.90
C GLU A 184 7.14 1.08 -12.08
N TYR A 185 7.79 1.36 -10.96
CA TYR A 185 9.07 2.02 -10.93
C TYR A 185 10.02 1.30 -9.96
N ALA A 186 11.31 1.33 -10.27
CA ALA A 186 12.37 0.89 -9.38
C ALA A 186 13.24 2.09 -8.97
N GLN A 187 13.64 2.14 -7.70
CA GLN A 187 14.54 3.19 -7.20
C GLN A 187 15.89 3.10 -7.94
N GLN A 188 16.42 4.24 -8.34
CA GLN A 188 17.76 4.37 -8.89
C GLN A 188 18.76 4.65 -7.76
N ASN A 189 19.77 3.80 -7.63
CA ASN A 189 20.90 3.98 -6.71
C ASN A 189 21.86 5.08 -7.18
#